data_e301802f8d66238c36be05e1c8757563
#
_entry.id   e301802f8d66238c36be05e1c8757563
#
_cell.length_a   1.000
_cell.length_b   1.000
_cell.length_c   1.000
_cell.angle_alpha   90.00
_cell.angle_beta   90.00
_cell.angle_gamma   90.00
#
_symmetry.space_group_name_H-M   'P 1'
#
loop_
_entity.id
_entity.type
_entity.pdbx_description
1 polymer ?
#
loop_
_entity_poly.entity_id
_entity_poly.type
_entity_poly.pdbx_seq_one_letter_code
_entity_poly.pdbx_strand_id
1 'polypeptide(L)'
;LDEYGRYVPSPSRFPSCMVDGVNRGFKAMADSIHAMGLKFGIHIMRGLPKYILDNPSAYKLKGSEGTPWNQVYKSTTPECTWLQDNLTIRNNEAGQMYYNSIFDLYAEWGVDFIKIDDLSRPFYTDEIRMIRKAIDQTGRPIVLSLSPGKTQPQYAQDCLDNANMWRMMDDLWDTWNGVDLVFREAAEWCKHSRPGNFADCDMLPLGQISATVGDAGFCS
;
A
#
# COMPACT_ATOMS: atom_id res chain seq x y z
N LEU A 1 0.10 -2.88 17.04
CA LEU A 1 -1.26 -2.55 16.59
C LEU A 1 -1.94 -1.67 17.62
N ASP A 2 -2.94 -0.90 17.19
CA ASP A 2 -3.88 -0.24 18.11
C ASP A 2 -5.04 -1.18 18.51
N GLU A 3 -5.99 -0.67 19.29
CA GLU A 3 -7.16 -1.43 19.77
C GLU A 3 -8.11 -1.92 18.65
N TYR A 4 -7.98 -1.37 17.45
CA TYR A 4 -8.76 -1.76 16.26
C TYR A 4 -7.98 -2.66 15.29
N GLY A 5 -6.83 -3.19 15.74
CA GLY A 5 -6.00 -4.07 14.93
C GLY A 5 -5.31 -3.39 13.74
N ARG A 6 -5.13 -2.05 13.79
CA ARG A 6 -4.46 -1.29 12.74
C ARG A 6 -2.98 -1.07 13.08
N TYR A 7 -2.14 -1.03 12.05
CA TYR A 7 -0.74 -0.70 12.25
C TYR A 7 -0.58 0.76 12.69
N VAL A 8 0.26 0.96 13.71
CA VAL A 8 0.69 2.28 14.20
C VAL A 8 2.21 2.31 14.27
N PRO A 9 2.86 3.49 14.13
CA PRO A 9 4.31 3.59 14.21
C PRO A 9 4.83 3.16 15.58
N SER A 10 5.97 2.46 15.56
CA SER A 10 6.66 2.07 16.80
C SER A 10 7.29 3.28 17.47
N PRO A 11 7.00 3.56 18.77
CA PRO A 11 7.58 4.70 19.47
C PRO A 11 9.12 4.66 19.55
N SER A 12 9.72 3.48 19.54
CA SER A 12 11.18 3.32 19.54
C SER A 12 11.83 3.74 18.23
N ARG A 13 11.12 3.62 17.10
CA ARG A 13 11.62 4.04 15.79
C ARG A 13 11.15 5.44 15.40
N PHE A 14 9.97 5.82 15.86
CA PHE A 14 9.32 7.09 15.54
C PHE A 14 8.86 7.79 16.82
N PRO A 15 9.80 8.36 17.65
CA PRO A 15 9.44 8.95 18.94
C PRO A 15 8.40 10.09 18.84
N SER A 16 8.38 10.80 17.70
CA SER A 16 7.41 11.87 17.43
C SER A 16 5.95 11.39 17.33
N CYS A 17 5.70 10.07 17.27
CA CYS A 17 4.35 9.55 17.31
C CYS A 17 3.70 9.69 18.70
N MET A 18 4.50 9.85 19.76
CA MET A 18 4.03 9.98 21.13
C MET A 18 3.78 11.43 21.50
N VAL A 19 2.52 11.76 21.84
CA VAL A 19 2.12 13.07 22.34
C VAL A 19 1.34 12.86 23.64
N ASP A 20 1.78 13.44 24.73
CA ASP A 20 1.16 13.29 26.07
C ASP A 20 0.90 11.81 26.46
N GLY A 21 1.86 10.94 26.15
CA GLY A 21 1.78 9.51 26.45
C GLY A 21 0.86 8.69 25.51
N VAL A 22 0.27 9.30 24.50
CA VAL A 22 -0.63 8.66 23.52
C VAL A 22 0.03 8.58 22.15
N ASN A 23 -0.04 7.41 21.51
CA ASN A 23 0.43 7.27 20.13
C ASN A 23 -0.56 7.96 19.16
N ARG A 24 -0.13 9.08 18.58
CA ARG A 24 -0.87 9.88 17.60
C ARG A 24 -0.47 9.57 16.14
N GLY A 25 0.19 8.44 15.93
CA GLY A 25 0.62 8.01 14.62
C GLY A 25 1.68 8.93 13.99
N PHE A 26 1.59 9.11 12.70
CA PHE A 26 2.51 9.98 11.96
C PHE A 26 2.10 11.46 11.90
N LYS A 27 1.06 11.88 12.65
CA LYS A 27 0.51 13.24 12.58
C LYS A 27 1.58 14.33 12.71
N ALA A 28 2.41 14.27 13.76
CA ALA A 28 3.45 15.29 14.01
C ALA A 28 4.52 15.32 12.89
N MET A 29 4.86 14.15 12.34
CA MET A 29 5.79 14.05 11.21
C MET A 29 5.18 14.64 9.93
N ALA A 30 3.94 14.27 9.61
CA ALA A 30 3.24 14.81 8.46
C ALA A 30 3.11 16.34 8.54
N ASP A 31 2.72 16.87 9.70
CA ASP A 31 2.61 18.32 9.91
C ASP A 31 3.95 19.04 9.68
N SER A 32 5.05 18.45 10.13
CA SER A 32 6.40 19.00 9.92
C SER A 32 6.79 19.00 8.44
N ILE A 33 6.45 17.95 7.71
CA ILE A 33 6.71 17.81 6.26
C ILE A 33 5.84 18.80 5.48
N HIS A 34 4.55 18.94 5.85
CA HIS A 34 3.65 19.91 5.24
C HIS A 34 4.09 21.35 5.48
N ALA A 35 4.63 21.66 6.66
CA ALA A 35 5.19 22.98 6.96
C ALA A 35 6.38 23.36 6.06
N MET A 36 7.07 22.37 5.48
CA MET A 36 8.11 22.57 4.46
C MET A 36 7.56 22.69 3.02
N GLY A 37 6.24 22.67 2.85
CA GLY A 37 5.59 22.68 1.52
C GLY A 37 5.63 21.33 0.77
N LEU A 38 5.99 20.25 1.46
CA LEU A 38 6.10 18.91 0.88
C LEU A 38 4.87 18.05 1.19
N LYS A 39 4.73 16.92 0.51
CA LYS A 39 3.70 15.91 0.74
C LYS A 39 4.26 14.73 1.54
N PHE A 40 3.41 14.12 2.38
CA PHE A 40 3.77 12.97 3.20
C PHE A 40 3.15 11.69 2.69
N GLY A 41 3.95 10.65 2.50
CA GLY A 41 3.49 9.34 2.06
C GLY A 41 3.98 8.20 2.93
N ILE A 42 3.25 7.09 2.91
CA ILE A 42 3.59 5.85 3.60
C ILE A 42 3.49 4.65 2.67
N HIS A 43 4.16 3.57 3.08
CA HIS A 43 4.11 2.26 2.42
C HIS A 43 3.56 1.23 3.40
N ILE A 44 2.61 0.41 2.93
CA ILE A 44 2.00 -0.67 3.71
C ILE A 44 1.84 -1.94 2.87
N MET A 45 1.57 -3.06 3.55
CA MET A 45 1.02 -4.26 2.93
C MET A 45 -0.51 -4.20 2.91
N ARG A 46 -1.15 -4.83 1.91
CA ARG A 46 -2.60 -5.03 1.92
C ARG A 46 -3.02 -5.97 3.05
N GLY A 47 -4.28 -5.94 3.40
CA GLY A 47 -4.91 -6.96 4.23
C GLY A 47 -4.94 -6.67 5.72
N LEU A 48 -5.33 -7.69 6.47
CA LEU A 48 -5.46 -7.68 7.93
C LEU A 48 -4.20 -8.27 8.56
N PRO A 49 -3.58 -7.63 9.58
CA PRO A 49 -2.45 -8.22 10.30
C PRO A 49 -2.81 -9.58 10.88
N LYS A 50 -2.09 -10.63 10.48
CA LYS A 50 -2.29 -12.00 10.98
C LYS A 50 -2.14 -12.09 12.49
N TYR A 51 -1.33 -11.22 13.07
CA TYR A 51 -1.10 -11.12 14.50
C TYR A 51 -2.39 -10.95 15.34
N ILE A 52 -3.47 -10.47 14.74
CA ILE A 52 -4.79 -10.39 15.38
C ILE A 52 -5.29 -11.78 15.82
N LEU A 53 -4.92 -12.85 15.09
CA LEU A 53 -5.36 -14.21 15.39
C LEU A 53 -4.75 -14.77 16.68
N ASP A 54 -3.62 -14.23 17.13
CA ASP A 54 -2.97 -14.69 18.37
C ASP A 54 -3.76 -14.29 19.61
N ASN A 55 -4.45 -13.15 19.56
CA ASN A 55 -5.35 -12.70 20.63
C ASN A 55 -6.51 -11.88 20.07
N PRO A 56 -7.50 -12.52 19.40
CA PRO A 56 -8.59 -11.82 18.72
C PRO A 56 -9.45 -10.96 19.64
N SER A 57 -9.56 -11.34 20.92
CA SER A 57 -10.35 -10.60 21.90
C SER A 57 -9.72 -9.29 22.38
N ALA A 58 -8.41 -9.09 22.10
CA ALA A 58 -7.71 -7.84 22.40
C ALA A 58 -8.06 -6.72 21.42
N TYR A 59 -8.67 -7.06 20.29
CA TYR A 59 -8.96 -6.13 19.19
C TYR A 59 -10.45 -6.16 18.84
N LYS A 60 -10.95 -5.05 18.31
CA LYS A 60 -12.35 -4.91 17.88
C LYS A 60 -12.42 -4.22 16.51
N LEU A 61 -13.43 -4.55 15.71
CA LEU A 61 -13.69 -3.85 14.47
C LEU A 61 -14.29 -2.47 14.79
N LYS A 62 -13.63 -1.40 14.35
CA LYS A 62 -14.10 -0.03 14.61
C LYS A 62 -15.49 0.18 13.98
N GLY A 63 -16.45 0.60 14.80
CA GLY A 63 -17.85 0.82 14.40
C GLY A 63 -18.72 -0.44 14.37
N SER A 64 -18.18 -1.61 14.75
CA SER A 64 -18.93 -2.86 14.94
C SER A 64 -18.19 -3.81 15.87
N GLU A 65 -18.06 -3.40 17.12
CA GLU A 65 -17.20 -4.05 18.13
C GLU A 65 -17.58 -5.51 18.42
N GLY A 66 -18.81 -5.92 18.10
CA GLY A 66 -19.29 -7.30 18.24
C GLY A 66 -19.02 -8.20 17.03
N THR A 67 -18.52 -7.66 15.93
CA THR A 67 -18.25 -8.43 14.72
C THR A 67 -17.00 -9.30 14.90
N PRO A 68 -17.10 -10.63 14.74
CA PRO A 68 -15.96 -11.51 14.86
C PRO A 68 -15.03 -11.37 13.67
N TRP A 69 -13.72 -11.47 13.90
CA TRP A 69 -12.69 -11.27 12.88
C TRP A 69 -12.78 -12.23 11.69
N ASN A 70 -13.34 -13.43 11.86
CA ASN A 70 -13.55 -14.37 10.74
C ASN A 70 -14.58 -13.87 9.70
N GLN A 71 -15.27 -12.79 9.97
CA GLN A 71 -16.07 -12.10 8.96
C GLN A 71 -15.24 -11.08 8.17
N VAL A 72 -14.09 -10.63 8.69
CA VAL A 72 -13.22 -9.65 8.06
C VAL A 72 -12.23 -10.32 7.11
N TYR A 73 -11.55 -11.38 7.53
CA TYR A 73 -10.56 -12.07 6.69
C TYR A 73 -11.14 -13.25 5.91
N LYS A 74 -10.54 -13.54 4.76
CA LYS A 74 -10.96 -14.63 3.85
C LYS A 74 -10.49 -16.01 4.32
N SER A 75 -9.24 -16.08 4.79
CA SER A 75 -8.56 -17.30 5.25
C SER A 75 -7.57 -16.97 6.35
N THR A 76 -7.27 -17.93 7.21
CA THR A 76 -6.17 -17.84 8.19
C THR A 76 -4.79 -18.07 7.57
N THR A 77 -4.75 -18.48 6.31
CA THR A 77 -3.52 -18.67 5.55
C THR A 77 -3.27 -17.42 4.71
N PRO A 78 -2.12 -16.73 4.88
CA PRO A 78 -1.72 -15.62 4.02
C PRO A 78 -1.60 -16.05 2.55
N GLU A 79 -2.04 -15.21 1.63
CA GLU A 79 -1.93 -15.44 0.19
C GLU A 79 -0.63 -14.86 -0.40
N CYS A 80 -0.02 -13.88 0.28
CA CYS A 80 1.26 -13.30 -0.13
C CYS A 80 2.39 -14.32 -0.01
N THR A 81 3.17 -14.50 -1.07
CA THR A 81 4.22 -15.54 -1.11
C THR A 81 5.53 -15.11 -0.47
N TRP A 82 5.79 -13.82 -0.33
CA TRP A 82 7.05 -13.28 0.22
C TRP A 82 6.91 -12.70 1.64
N LEU A 83 5.68 -12.43 2.12
CA LEU A 83 5.41 -11.92 3.46
C LEU A 83 4.13 -12.57 4.02
N GLN A 84 4.27 -13.32 5.11
CA GLN A 84 3.18 -14.12 5.67
C GLN A 84 2.47 -13.43 6.86
N ASP A 85 2.55 -12.10 6.93
CA ASP A 85 2.11 -11.32 8.09
C ASP A 85 0.69 -10.77 7.96
N ASN A 86 0.09 -10.81 6.76
CA ASN A 86 -1.23 -10.26 6.51
C ASN A 86 -2.17 -11.28 5.85
N LEU A 87 -3.45 -11.16 6.16
CA LEU A 87 -4.54 -11.98 5.64
C LEU A 87 -5.36 -11.19 4.64
N THR A 88 -5.81 -11.85 3.58
CA THR A 88 -6.71 -11.28 2.57
C THR A 88 -8.04 -10.88 3.20
N ILE A 89 -8.52 -9.66 2.92
CA ILE A 89 -9.80 -9.16 3.40
C ILE A 89 -10.95 -9.73 2.56
N ARG A 90 -12.06 -10.04 3.20
CA ARG A 90 -13.31 -10.42 2.50
C ARG A 90 -13.94 -9.20 1.84
N ASN A 91 -14.42 -9.40 0.63
CA ASN A 91 -15.28 -8.42 -0.05
C ASN A 91 -16.71 -8.48 0.53
N ASN A 92 -16.90 -7.88 1.69
CA ASN A 92 -18.17 -7.75 2.39
C ASN A 92 -18.19 -6.46 3.26
N GLU A 93 -19.27 -6.23 3.97
CA GLU A 93 -19.43 -5.05 4.81
C GLU A 93 -18.35 -4.96 5.90
N ALA A 94 -18.06 -6.06 6.61
CA ALA A 94 -17.04 -6.08 7.66
C ALA A 94 -15.62 -5.77 7.12
N GLY A 95 -15.26 -6.33 5.96
CA GLY A 95 -14.01 -6.02 5.28
C GLY A 95 -13.93 -4.56 4.84
N GLN A 96 -15.02 -4.02 4.29
CA GLN A 96 -15.09 -2.60 3.94
C GLN A 96 -14.95 -1.70 5.18
N MET A 97 -15.61 -2.02 6.29
CA MET A 97 -15.49 -1.27 7.54
C MET A 97 -14.04 -1.27 8.06
N TYR A 98 -13.34 -2.38 7.95
CA TYR A 98 -11.94 -2.44 8.34
C TYR A 98 -11.07 -1.51 7.50
N TYR A 99 -11.17 -1.55 6.16
CA TYR A 99 -10.44 -0.61 5.30
C TYR A 99 -10.86 0.84 5.57
N ASN A 100 -12.14 1.13 5.75
CA ASN A 100 -12.61 2.46 6.12
C ASN A 100 -11.86 2.97 7.36
N SER A 101 -11.78 2.13 8.40
CA SER A 101 -11.10 2.49 9.65
C SER A 101 -9.61 2.79 9.49
N ILE A 102 -8.93 2.06 8.58
CA ILE A 102 -7.52 2.29 8.26
C ILE A 102 -7.34 3.66 7.58
N PHE A 103 -8.13 3.94 6.54
CA PHE A 103 -7.97 5.17 5.78
C PHE A 103 -8.46 6.41 6.52
N ASP A 104 -9.45 6.30 7.41
CA ASP A 104 -9.79 7.34 8.37
C ASP A 104 -8.58 7.70 9.24
N LEU A 105 -7.88 6.69 9.77
CA LEU A 105 -6.67 6.89 10.57
C LEU A 105 -5.56 7.58 9.77
N TYR A 106 -5.34 7.16 8.52
CA TYR A 106 -4.31 7.77 7.68
C TYR A 106 -4.67 9.20 7.24
N ALA A 107 -5.94 9.48 7.04
CA ALA A 107 -6.42 10.83 6.81
C ALA A 107 -6.20 11.74 8.03
N GLU A 108 -6.46 11.24 9.25
CA GLU A 108 -6.16 11.94 10.51
C GLU A 108 -4.66 12.23 10.65
N TRP A 109 -3.79 11.32 10.21
CA TRP A 109 -2.33 11.54 10.21
C TRP A 109 -1.86 12.55 9.16
N GLY A 110 -2.69 12.88 8.19
CA GLY A 110 -2.32 13.79 7.11
C GLY A 110 -1.56 13.12 5.97
N VAL A 111 -1.78 11.81 5.73
CA VAL A 111 -1.17 11.09 4.60
C VAL A 111 -1.69 11.63 3.28
N ASP A 112 -0.80 11.92 2.33
CA ASP A 112 -1.12 12.39 0.97
C ASP A 112 -0.90 11.31 -0.09
N PHE A 113 -0.05 10.33 0.18
CA PHE A 113 0.32 9.28 -0.74
C PHE A 113 0.44 7.94 -0.01
N ILE A 114 -0.07 6.89 -0.59
CA ILE A 114 0.07 5.55 -0.06
C ILE A 114 0.46 4.56 -1.15
N LYS A 115 1.57 3.86 -0.93
CA LYS A 115 1.96 2.68 -1.70
C LYS A 115 1.49 1.45 -0.94
N ILE A 116 0.76 0.55 -1.62
CA ILE A 116 0.28 -0.69 -1.01
C ILE A 116 0.83 -1.87 -1.79
N ASP A 117 1.59 -2.70 -1.09
CA ASP A 117 2.17 -3.92 -1.65
C ASP A 117 1.18 -5.09 -1.64
N ASP A 118 1.50 -6.10 -2.47
CA ASP A 118 0.73 -7.33 -2.68
C ASP A 118 -0.66 -7.09 -3.29
N LEU A 119 -0.82 -6.08 -4.16
CA LEU A 119 -2.10 -5.80 -4.83
C LEU A 119 -2.14 -6.19 -6.31
N SER A 120 -0.97 -6.26 -6.97
CA SER A 120 -0.93 -6.36 -8.44
C SER A 120 -0.63 -7.76 -8.98
N ARG A 121 -0.15 -8.68 -8.12
CA ARG A 121 0.22 -10.04 -8.53
C ARG A 121 0.00 -11.07 -7.42
N PRO A 122 -1.14 -11.77 -7.46
CA PRO A 122 -2.27 -11.58 -8.38
C PRO A 122 -2.93 -10.22 -8.24
N PHE A 123 -3.76 -9.83 -9.21
CA PHE A 123 -4.45 -8.54 -9.14
C PHE A 123 -5.71 -8.67 -8.26
N TYR A 124 -5.67 -8.05 -7.09
CA TYR A 124 -6.72 -8.14 -6.06
C TYR A 124 -7.81 -7.09 -6.26
N THR A 125 -8.58 -7.22 -7.36
CA THR A 125 -9.62 -6.26 -7.78
C THR A 125 -10.55 -5.84 -6.63
N ASP A 126 -11.03 -6.80 -5.85
CA ASP A 126 -11.98 -6.52 -4.76
C ASP A 126 -11.35 -5.66 -3.67
N GLU A 127 -10.13 -5.98 -3.24
CA GLU A 127 -9.43 -5.19 -2.22
C GLU A 127 -9.06 -3.79 -2.74
N ILE A 128 -8.61 -3.68 -3.99
CA ILE A 128 -8.32 -2.38 -4.63
C ILE A 128 -9.56 -1.48 -4.63
N ARG A 129 -10.73 -2.02 -4.98
CA ARG A 129 -12.00 -1.27 -4.98
C ARG A 129 -12.44 -0.87 -3.57
N MET A 130 -12.30 -1.77 -2.57
CA MET A 130 -12.58 -1.46 -1.17
C MET A 130 -11.65 -0.37 -0.64
N ILE A 131 -10.37 -0.43 -0.99
CA ILE A 131 -9.36 0.58 -0.63
C ILE A 131 -9.70 1.93 -1.25
N ARG A 132 -10.01 1.97 -2.56
CA ARG A 132 -10.41 3.22 -3.24
C ARG A 132 -11.63 3.85 -2.59
N LYS A 133 -12.66 3.06 -2.32
CA LYS A 133 -13.87 3.52 -1.63
C LYS A 133 -13.55 4.04 -0.23
N ALA A 134 -12.66 3.36 0.51
CA ALA A 134 -12.24 3.80 1.83
C ALA A 134 -11.45 5.12 1.80
N ILE A 135 -10.62 5.35 0.78
CA ILE A 135 -9.95 6.63 0.57
C ILE A 135 -10.97 7.74 0.27
N ASP A 136 -11.87 7.50 -0.67
CA ASP A 136 -12.82 8.50 -1.14
C ASP A 136 -13.74 9.00 -0.02
N GLN A 137 -14.19 8.10 0.86
CA GLN A 137 -15.05 8.47 1.99
C GLN A 137 -14.37 9.40 3.01
N THR A 138 -13.02 9.38 3.10
CA THR A 138 -12.30 10.28 4.03
C THR A 138 -12.39 11.75 3.61
N GLY A 139 -12.73 12.02 2.35
CA GLY A 139 -12.70 13.36 1.76
C GLY A 139 -11.29 13.94 1.57
N ARG A 140 -10.21 13.21 1.97
CA ARG A 140 -8.83 13.63 1.78
C ARG A 140 -8.30 13.11 0.43
N PRO A 141 -7.62 13.95 -0.38
CA PRO A 141 -7.04 13.52 -1.66
C PRO A 141 -5.76 12.72 -1.41
N ILE A 142 -5.90 11.40 -1.20
CA ILE A 142 -4.79 10.47 -1.02
C ILE A 142 -4.50 9.79 -2.35
N VAL A 143 -3.27 9.91 -2.83
CA VAL A 143 -2.78 9.20 -4.03
C VAL A 143 -2.56 7.74 -3.68
N LEU A 144 -3.19 6.84 -4.44
CA LEU A 144 -3.05 5.39 -4.29
C LEU A 144 -2.09 4.83 -5.34
N SER A 145 -1.02 4.17 -4.89
CA SER A 145 -0.06 3.44 -5.71
C SER A 145 -0.14 1.93 -5.44
N LEU A 146 -0.37 1.15 -6.50
CA LEU A 146 -0.43 -0.32 -6.43
C LEU A 146 0.95 -0.93 -6.68
N SER A 147 1.36 -1.89 -5.84
CA SER A 147 2.66 -2.55 -5.87
C SER A 147 2.54 -4.00 -5.36
N PRO A 148 3.56 -4.88 -5.57
CA PRO A 148 4.59 -4.78 -6.59
C PRO A 148 4.00 -5.07 -7.98
N GLY A 149 4.84 -5.07 -9.03
CA GLY A 149 4.43 -5.43 -10.39
C GLY A 149 4.28 -6.93 -10.56
N LYS A 150 4.07 -7.50 -11.71
CA LYS A 150 3.71 -6.80 -12.95
C LYS A 150 2.19 -6.74 -13.06
N THR A 151 1.60 -5.54 -13.08
CA THR A 151 0.18 -5.40 -13.41
C THR A 151 -0.04 -5.79 -14.87
N GLN A 152 -1.00 -6.66 -15.14
CA GLN A 152 -1.30 -7.06 -16.50
C GLN A 152 -2.18 -6.03 -17.22
N PRO A 153 -1.95 -5.70 -18.51
CA PRO A 153 -2.71 -4.69 -19.25
C PRO A 153 -4.22 -4.90 -19.29
N GLN A 154 -4.69 -6.13 -19.13
CA GLN A 154 -6.12 -6.43 -19.02
C GLN A 154 -6.82 -5.75 -17.83
N TYR A 155 -6.07 -5.36 -16.80
CA TYR A 155 -6.56 -4.63 -15.63
C TYR A 155 -6.42 -3.11 -15.76
N ALA A 156 -6.06 -2.61 -16.94
CA ALA A 156 -5.83 -1.18 -17.15
C ALA A 156 -7.02 -0.32 -16.74
N GLN A 157 -8.24 -0.76 -17.08
CA GLN A 157 -9.45 -0.02 -16.71
C GLN A 157 -9.67 0.00 -15.20
N ASP A 158 -9.47 -1.13 -14.50
CA ASP A 158 -9.55 -1.19 -13.04
C ASP A 158 -8.51 -0.25 -12.38
N CYS A 159 -7.29 -0.18 -12.94
CA CYS A 159 -6.27 0.76 -12.48
C CYS A 159 -6.70 2.22 -12.67
N LEU A 160 -7.22 2.55 -13.86
CA LEU A 160 -7.70 3.89 -14.19
C LEU A 160 -8.86 4.36 -13.31
N ASP A 161 -9.73 3.44 -12.90
CA ASP A 161 -10.91 3.75 -12.10
C ASP A 161 -10.60 3.82 -10.59
N ASN A 162 -9.60 3.08 -10.12
CA ASN A 162 -9.40 2.88 -8.68
C ASN A 162 -8.03 3.31 -8.14
N ALA A 163 -7.03 3.54 -8.99
CA ALA A 163 -5.67 3.88 -8.58
C ALA A 163 -5.14 5.12 -9.31
N ASN A 164 -4.12 5.75 -8.75
CA ASN A 164 -3.41 6.86 -9.37
C ASN A 164 -2.09 6.40 -10.00
N MET A 165 -1.46 5.39 -9.42
CA MET A 165 -0.25 4.74 -9.90
C MET A 165 -0.37 3.23 -9.80
N TRP A 166 0.32 2.51 -10.68
CA TRP A 166 0.45 1.04 -10.59
C TRP A 166 1.74 0.58 -11.23
N ARG A 167 2.38 -0.39 -10.61
CA ARG A 167 3.61 -0.98 -11.13
C ARG A 167 3.35 -1.72 -12.43
N MET A 168 4.03 -1.34 -13.49
CA MET A 168 3.90 -2.02 -14.79
C MET A 168 4.85 -3.21 -14.93
N MET A 169 5.80 -3.37 -13.99
CA MET A 169 6.75 -4.47 -13.96
C MET A 169 7.15 -4.83 -12.53
N ASP A 170 7.84 -5.94 -12.36
CA ASP A 170 8.48 -6.31 -11.10
C ASP A 170 9.62 -5.35 -10.74
N ASP A 171 10.28 -5.58 -9.62
CA ASP A 171 11.36 -4.73 -9.14
C ASP A 171 12.45 -4.56 -10.19
N LEU A 172 12.72 -3.30 -10.53
CA LEU A 172 13.73 -2.95 -11.52
C LEU A 172 15.08 -2.77 -10.85
N TRP A 173 16.01 -3.61 -11.23
CA TRP A 173 17.40 -3.50 -10.83
C TRP A 173 18.26 -2.97 -11.98
N ASP A 174 19.48 -2.48 -11.68
CA ASP A 174 20.42 -1.89 -12.64
C ASP A 174 21.07 -2.93 -13.55
N THR A 175 20.24 -3.71 -14.25
CA THR A 175 20.63 -4.64 -15.29
C THR A 175 20.13 -4.14 -16.65
N TRP A 176 20.92 -4.40 -17.71
CA TRP A 176 20.48 -4.00 -19.05
C TRP A 176 19.15 -4.63 -19.47
N ASN A 177 18.93 -5.89 -19.12
CA ASN A 177 17.67 -6.57 -19.39
C ASN A 177 16.49 -5.90 -18.69
N GLY A 178 16.68 -5.43 -17.46
CA GLY A 178 15.65 -4.68 -16.72
C GLY A 178 15.33 -3.35 -17.40
N VAL A 179 16.35 -2.61 -17.80
CA VAL A 179 16.20 -1.32 -18.52
C VAL A 179 15.48 -1.52 -19.85
N ASP A 180 15.89 -2.51 -20.67
CA ASP A 180 15.23 -2.82 -21.94
C ASP A 180 13.75 -3.22 -21.72
N LEU A 181 13.47 -4.01 -20.69
CA LEU A 181 12.10 -4.40 -20.33
C LEU A 181 11.23 -3.19 -19.98
N VAL A 182 11.75 -2.23 -19.22
CA VAL A 182 11.01 -0.99 -18.87
C VAL A 182 10.54 -0.26 -20.12
N PHE A 183 11.39 -0.10 -21.13
CA PHE A 183 11.01 0.58 -22.37
C PHE A 183 9.89 -0.15 -23.10
N ARG A 184 9.93 -1.48 -23.13
CA ARG A 184 8.87 -2.29 -23.77
C ARG A 184 7.56 -2.18 -23.02
N GLU A 185 7.59 -2.32 -21.71
CA GLU A 185 6.38 -2.21 -20.87
C GLU A 185 5.82 -0.78 -20.92
N ALA A 186 6.66 0.25 -20.88
CA ALA A 186 6.22 1.63 -21.00
C ALA A 186 5.52 1.90 -22.34
N ALA A 187 6.00 1.33 -23.44
CA ALA A 187 5.36 1.44 -24.75
C ALA A 187 3.95 0.82 -24.76
N GLU A 188 3.75 -0.29 -24.04
CA GLU A 188 2.44 -0.94 -23.90
C GLU A 188 1.49 -0.11 -23.01
N TRP A 189 2.01 0.47 -21.92
CA TRP A 189 1.21 1.18 -20.93
C TRP A 189 0.97 2.66 -21.24
N CYS A 190 1.74 3.30 -22.12
CA CYS A 190 1.62 4.74 -22.42
C CYS A 190 0.21 5.14 -22.90
N LYS A 191 -0.50 4.25 -23.60
CA LYS A 191 -1.88 4.48 -24.07
C LYS A 191 -2.91 4.53 -22.93
N HIS A 192 -2.56 4.03 -21.75
CA HIS A 192 -3.42 4.02 -20.57
C HIS A 192 -3.06 5.10 -19.56
N SER A 193 -1.98 5.84 -19.78
CA SER A 193 -1.57 6.94 -18.90
C SER A 193 -2.30 8.24 -19.25
N ARG A 194 -2.71 8.97 -18.20
CA ARG A 194 -3.36 10.27 -18.32
C ARG A 194 -3.08 11.12 -17.07
N PRO A 195 -3.35 12.43 -17.05
CA PRO A 195 -3.20 13.23 -15.85
C PRO A 195 -3.93 12.62 -14.65
N GLY A 196 -3.20 12.36 -13.56
CA GLY A 196 -3.71 11.74 -12.34
C GLY A 196 -3.71 10.21 -12.29
N ASN A 197 -3.40 9.54 -13.43
CA ASN A 197 -3.32 8.07 -13.51
C ASN A 197 -2.16 7.67 -14.43
N PHE A 198 -1.17 6.93 -13.93
CA PHE A 198 -0.03 6.52 -14.75
C PHE A 198 0.63 5.23 -14.27
N ALA A 199 1.24 4.53 -15.22
CA ALA A 199 2.04 3.35 -14.95
C ALA A 199 3.39 3.76 -14.34
N ASP A 200 3.81 3.04 -13.31
CA ASP A 200 5.04 3.25 -12.57
C ASP A 200 6.16 2.35 -13.10
N CYS A 201 7.26 2.97 -13.51
CA CYS A 201 8.46 2.29 -14.01
C CYS A 201 9.36 1.74 -12.90
N ASP A 202 8.97 1.90 -11.64
CA ASP A 202 9.75 1.51 -10.47
C ASP A 202 11.09 2.26 -10.30
N MET A 203 12.10 1.58 -9.77
CA MET A 203 13.41 2.12 -9.42
C MET A 203 14.29 2.36 -10.67
N LEU A 204 14.01 3.40 -11.45
CA LEU A 204 14.83 3.71 -12.63
C LEU A 204 16.30 3.90 -12.24
N PRO A 205 17.22 3.10 -12.78
CA PRO A 205 18.62 3.17 -12.40
C PRO A 205 19.30 4.41 -13.03
N LEU A 206 19.54 5.43 -12.21
CA LEU A 206 20.31 6.61 -12.57
C LEU A 206 21.72 6.49 -11.99
N GLY A 207 22.56 5.68 -12.63
CA GLY A 207 23.89 5.29 -12.16
C GLY A 207 23.90 3.87 -11.58
N GLN A 208 24.96 3.51 -10.89
CA GLN A 208 25.08 2.21 -10.23
C GLN A 208 24.29 2.22 -8.93
N ILE A 209 23.21 1.41 -8.84
CA ILE A 209 22.35 1.31 -7.67
C ILE A 209 22.71 0.10 -6.83
N SER A 210 23.00 -1.05 -7.47
CA SER A 210 23.35 -2.28 -6.77
C SER A 210 24.79 -2.25 -6.27
N ALA A 211 24.98 -2.74 -5.05
CA ALA A 211 26.31 -2.90 -4.46
C ALA A 211 27.00 -4.20 -4.91
N THR A 212 26.33 -5.09 -5.61
CA THR A 212 26.88 -6.34 -6.13
C THR A 212 27.68 -6.09 -7.38
N VAL A 213 28.92 -5.73 -7.19
CA VAL A 213 29.88 -5.53 -8.28
C VAL A 213 30.29 -6.89 -8.83
N GLY A 214 30.25 -7.03 -10.13
CA GLY A 214 30.69 -8.28 -10.81
C GLY A 214 29.55 -9.18 -11.24
N ASP A 215 28.31 -8.82 -10.96
CA ASP A 215 27.18 -9.50 -11.59
C ASP A 215 27.15 -9.18 -13.08
N ALA A 216 27.02 -10.22 -13.88
CA ALA A 216 27.03 -10.13 -15.35
C ALA A 216 25.87 -9.31 -15.94
N GLY A 217 25.13 -8.60 -15.12
CA GLY A 217 23.99 -7.78 -15.47
C GLY A 217 24.21 -6.28 -15.39
N PHE A 218 25.37 -5.81 -14.91
CA PHE A 218 25.63 -4.38 -14.88
C PHE A 218 25.92 -3.83 -16.27
N CYS A 219 25.30 -2.73 -16.60
CA CYS A 219 25.76 -1.90 -17.69
C CYS A 219 27.11 -1.28 -17.29
N SER A 220 28.18 -1.74 -17.88
CA SER A 220 29.48 -1.05 -17.86
C SER A 220 29.47 0.13 -18.82
#